data_ff0aabbebfe51af33d3e97090aee4720
#
_entry.id   ff0aabbebfe51af33d3e97090aee4720
#
_cell.length_a   1.000
_cell.length_b   1.000
_cell.length_c   1.000
_cell.angle_alpha   90.00
_cell.angle_beta   90.00
_cell.angle_gamma   90.00
#
_symmetry.space_group_name_H-M   'P 1'
#
loop_
_entity.id
_entity.type
_entity.pdbx_description
1 polymer ?
#
loop_
_entity_poly.entity_id
_entity_poly.type
_entity_poly.pdbx_seq_one_letter_code
_entity_poly.pdbx_strand_id
1 'polypeptide(L)'
;MSASRRALITGITGQDGSYLAEFLLSKGYEVHGMLRRTSNLSRTRIDGLCEQGAASEGCLHLHYGDMTDSMSLVRLIRDIQPHEVYNLAAQSHVRISFEQPNYTAEVCALGVLGILDAIREFQHQSGQEVRFYQASSSEMFGNVTESPQRETTPFSPRSPYGVAKLYGHWITVNYRESYGLHASGGILFNHESPRRGENFVTRKVTQAAARIKLGLQKTIALGNLEARRDWGFAGDYVRAMWSMLQQE
;
A
#
# COMPACT_ATOMS: atom_id res chain seq x y z
N MET A 1 16.05 -16.88 -22.36
CA MET A 1 15.79 -15.70 -21.53
C MET A 1 14.97 -16.15 -20.34
N SER A 2 15.39 -15.86 -19.10
CA SER A 2 14.57 -16.14 -17.90
C SER A 2 13.25 -15.37 -18.04
N ALA A 3 12.11 -16.03 -17.79
CA ALA A 3 10.82 -15.36 -17.80
C ALA A 3 10.85 -14.19 -16.80
N SER A 4 10.33 -13.02 -17.22
CA SER A 4 10.25 -11.84 -16.35
C SER A 4 9.39 -12.17 -15.13
N ARG A 5 9.82 -11.75 -13.92
CA ARG A 5 9.00 -11.88 -12.69
C ARG A 5 7.80 -10.97 -12.79
N ARG A 6 6.61 -11.48 -12.49
CA ARG A 6 5.36 -10.71 -12.45
C ARG A 6 5.06 -10.25 -11.03
N ALA A 7 4.80 -8.95 -10.87
CA ALA A 7 4.41 -8.36 -9.60
C ALA A 7 3.02 -7.71 -9.70
N LEU A 8 2.11 -8.04 -8.78
CA LEU A 8 0.83 -7.36 -8.64
C LEU A 8 0.91 -6.31 -7.53
N ILE A 9 0.57 -5.06 -7.85
CA ILE A 9 0.52 -3.95 -6.89
C ILE A 9 -0.94 -3.50 -6.75
N THR A 10 -1.55 -3.71 -5.58
CA THR A 10 -2.81 -3.04 -5.25
C THR A 10 -2.51 -1.61 -4.79
N GLY A 11 -3.38 -0.65 -5.16
CA GLY A 11 -3.12 0.75 -4.82
C GLY A 11 -1.98 1.40 -5.59
N ILE A 12 -1.71 0.97 -6.82
CA ILE A 12 -0.61 1.45 -7.68
C ILE A 12 -0.65 2.97 -7.91
N THR A 13 -1.81 3.61 -7.91
CA THR A 13 -1.97 5.07 -8.07
C THR A 13 -1.64 5.87 -6.80
N GLY A 14 -1.38 5.20 -5.68
CA GLY A 14 -0.93 5.82 -4.44
C GLY A 14 0.51 6.33 -4.53
N GLN A 15 0.98 7.04 -3.47
CA GLN A 15 2.38 7.44 -3.37
C GLN A 15 3.31 6.23 -3.51
N ASP A 16 3.18 5.27 -2.59
CA ASP A 16 4.08 4.12 -2.52
C ASP A 16 3.92 3.19 -3.73
N GLY A 17 2.67 2.97 -4.17
CA GLY A 17 2.41 2.15 -5.35
C GLY A 17 3.08 2.69 -6.61
N SER A 18 3.11 4.01 -6.81
CA SER A 18 3.78 4.63 -7.95
C SER A 18 5.31 4.53 -7.89
N TYR A 19 5.92 4.69 -6.70
CA TYR A 19 7.37 4.50 -6.50
C TYR A 19 7.75 3.03 -6.65
N LEU A 20 6.95 2.12 -6.10
CA LEU A 20 7.20 0.68 -6.22
C LEU A 20 7.10 0.21 -7.67
N ALA A 21 6.10 0.67 -8.43
CA ALA A 21 5.97 0.36 -9.85
C ALA A 21 7.22 0.79 -10.64
N GLU A 22 7.67 2.04 -10.45
CA GLU A 22 8.88 2.57 -11.06
C GLU A 22 10.12 1.73 -10.70
N PHE A 23 10.26 1.40 -9.42
CA PHE A 23 11.37 0.61 -8.93
C PHE A 23 11.39 -0.82 -9.49
N LEU A 24 10.24 -1.50 -9.53
CA LEU A 24 10.14 -2.86 -10.06
C LEU A 24 10.35 -2.90 -11.58
N LEU A 25 9.82 -1.93 -12.32
CA LEU A 25 10.11 -1.77 -13.75
C LEU A 25 11.61 -1.60 -14.02
N SER A 26 12.30 -0.79 -13.21
CA SER A 26 13.76 -0.62 -13.32
C SER A 26 14.55 -1.90 -13.04
N LYS A 27 13.95 -2.87 -12.36
CA LYS A 27 14.50 -4.21 -12.09
C LYS A 27 14.11 -5.25 -13.14
N GLY A 28 13.38 -4.88 -14.18
CA GLY A 28 12.95 -5.78 -15.24
C GLY A 28 11.75 -6.65 -14.90
N TYR A 29 10.93 -6.26 -13.91
CA TYR A 29 9.66 -6.92 -13.63
C TYR A 29 8.60 -6.54 -14.66
N GLU A 30 7.70 -7.48 -14.92
CA GLU A 30 6.39 -7.21 -15.49
C GLU A 30 5.45 -6.79 -14.36
N VAL A 31 5.01 -5.52 -14.39
CA VAL A 31 4.24 -4.92 -13.29
C VAL A 31 2.76 -4.87 -13.65
N HIS A 32 1.93 -5.44 -12.79
CA HIS A 32 0.48 -5.40 -12.87
C HIS A 32 -0.07 -4.51 -11.75
N GLY A 33 -0.79 -3.45 -12.11
CA GLY A 33 -1.37 -2.51 -11.17
C GLY A 33 -2.87 -2.66 -11.05
N MET A 34 -3.38 -2.84 -9.83
CA MET A 34 -4.83 -2.82 -9.59
C MET A 34 -5.32 -1.40 -9.36
N LEU A 35 -6.33 -1.00 -10.14
CA LEU A 35 -7.02 0.28 -10.07
C LEU A 35 -8.46 0.07 -9.61
N ARG A 36 -8.91 0.88 -8.65
CA ARG A 36 -10.33 0.98 -8.33
C ARG A 36 -11.06 1.79 -9.42
N ARG A 37 -12.19 1.30 -9.89
CA ARG A 37 -13.01 2.03 -10.86
C ARG A 37 -13.68 3.22 -10.16
N THR A 38 -13.40 4.42 -10.63
CA THR A 38 -14.00 5.66 -10.16
C THR A 38 -14.37 6.52 -11.36
N SER A 39 -15.33 7.45 -11.21
CA SER A 39 -15.70 8.41 -12.26
C SER A 39 -14.55 9.36 -12.62
N ASN A 40 -13.65 9.64 -11.68
CA ASN A 40 -12.46 10.47 -11.90
C ASN A 40 -11.20 9.59 -11.69
N LEU A 41 -10.66 9.07 -12.79
CA LEU A 41 -9.41 8.29 -12.76
C LEU A 41 -8.21 9.23 -12.62
N SER A 42 -7.79 9.48 -11.37
CA SER A 42 -6.53 10.18 -11.14
C SER A 42 -5.36 9.18 -11.24
N ARG A 43 -4.66 9.20 -12.38
CA ARG A 43 -3.45 8.37 -12.61
C ARG A 43 -2.18 9.21 -12.67
N THR A 44 -2.25 10.49 -12.31
CA THR A 44 -1.16 11.47 -12.47
C THR A 44 0.19 11.01 -11.93
N ARG A 45 0.20 10.11 -10.92
CA ARG A 45 1.46 9.58 -10.35
C ARG A 45 2.09 8.46 -11.20
N ILE A 46 1.33 7.83 -12.08
CA ILE A 46 1.78 6.73 -12.94
C ILE A 46 1.69 7.06 -14.43
N ASP A 47 1.10 8.19 -14.81
CA ASP A 47 0.97 8.59 -16.21
C ASP A 47 2.35 8.69 -16.89
N GLY A 48 3.35 9.25 -16.21
CA GLY A 48 4.71 9.31 -16.71
C GLY A 48 5.35 7.93 -16.97
N LEU A 49 4.98 6.88 -16.22
CA LEU A 49 5.44 5.52 -16.48
C LEU A 49 4.77 4.93 -17.71
N CYS A 50 3.48 5.26 -17.93
CA CYS A 50 2.74 4.85 -19.11
C CYS A 50 3.28 5.53 -20.38
N GLU A 51 3.63 6.83 -20.29
CA GLU A 51 4.15 7.64 -21.41
C GLU A 51 5.60 7.29 -21.77
N GLN A 52 6.43 6.88 -20.80
CA GLN A 52 7.83 6.50 -21.00
C GLN A 52 8.02 5.15 -21.71
N GLY A 53 6.96 4.55 -22.23
CA GLY A 53 7.04 3.34 -23.03
C GLY A 53 6.85 2.04 -22.24
N ALA A 54 6.87 2.06 -20.91
CA ALA A 54 6.71 0.84 -20.10
C ALA A 54 5.39 0.10 -20.38
N ALA A 55 4.33 0.83 -20.71
CA ALA A 55 3.06 0.23 -21.16
C ALA A 55 3.10 -0.24 -22.62
N SER A 56 3.81 0.48 -23.51
CA SER A 56 3.98 0.08 -24.90
C SER A 56 4.98 -1.07 -25.08
N GLU A 57 5.93 -1.21 -24.17
CA GLU A 57 6.87 -2.35 -24.12
C GLU A 57 6.26 -3.60 -23.47
N GLY A 58 5.00 -3.54 -23.01
CA GLY A 58 4.31 -4.67 -22.37
C GLY A 58 4.81 -4.99 -20.96
N CYS A 59 5.48 -4.04 -20.29
CA CYS A 59 6.02 -4.24 -18.95
C CYS A 59 5.10 -3.70 -17.83
N LEU A 60 4.12 -2.84 -18.15
CA LEU A 60 3.14 -2.28 -17.20
C LEU A 60 1.71 -2.53 -17.69
N HIS A 61 0.96 -3.27 -16.89
CA HIS A 61 -0.44 -3.62 -17.15
C HIS A 61 -1.35 -3.08 -16.06
N LEU A 62 -2.44 -2.44 -16.42
CA LEU A 62 -3.41 -1.89 -15.48
C LEU A 62 -4.72 -2.67 -15.54
N HIS A 63 -5.21 -3.09 -14.37
CA HIS A 63 -6.41 -3.91 -14.21
C HIS A 63 -7.41 -3.23 -13.28
N TYR A 64 -8.69 -3.32 -13.59
CA TYR A 64 -9.73 -2.90 -12.65
C TYR A 64 -10.00 -3.99 -11.61
N GLY A 65 -10.05 -3.59 -10.34
CA GLY A 65 -10.41 -4.43 -9.22
C GLY A 65 -10.70 -3.59 -7.97
N ASP A 66 -11.32 -4.18 -6.98
CA ASP A 66 -11.62 -3.54 -5.70
C ASP A 66 -11.30 -4.50 -4.55
N MET A 67 -10.71 -3.99 -3.47
CA MET A 67 -10.43 -4.80 -2.26
C MET A 67 -11.70 -5.33 -1.59
N THR A 68 -12.85 -4.71 -1.87
CA THR A 68 -14.17 -5.15 -1.35
C THR A 68 -14.85 -6.20 -2.25
N ASP A 69 -14.28 -6.49 -3.43
CA ASP A 69 -14.79 -7.50 -4.36
C ASP A 69 -13.83 -8.70 -4.45
N SER A 70 -14.07 -9.71 -3.60
CA SER A 70 -13.25 -10.92 -3.53
C SER A 70 -13.16 -11.65 -4.88
N MET A 71 -14.22 -11.63 -5.69
CA MET A 71 -14.20 -12.29 -7.00
C MET A 71 -13.29 -11.57 -7.99
N SER A 72 -13.16 -10.24 -7.89
CA SER A 72 -12.19 -9.50 -8.69
C SER A 72 -10.75 -9.82 -8.29
N LEU A 73 -10.48 -10.02 -6.99
CA LEU A 73 -9.17 -10.42 -6.49
C LEU A 73 -8.79 -11.84 -6.97
N VAL A 74 -9.70 -12.79 -6.87
CA VAL A 74 -9.49 -14.17 -7.38
C VAL A 74 -9.17 -14.16 -8.88
N ARG A 75 -9.94 -13.40 -9.69
CA ARG A 75 -9.66 -13.28 -11.13
C ARG A 75 -8.28 -12.70 -11.39
N LEU A 76 -7.92 -11.61 -10.72
CA LEU A 76 -6.62 -10.96 -10.90
C LEU A 76 -5.47 -11.91 -10.60
N ILE A 77 -5.51 -12.62 -9.47
CA ILE A 77 -4.45 -13.58 -9.11
C ILE A 77 -4.36 -14.70 -10.15
N ARG A 78 -5.50 -15.26 -10.56
CA ARG A 78 -5.55 -16.36 -11.56
C ARG A 78 -5.03 -15.91 -12.93
N ASP A 79 -5.46 -14.74 -13.41
CA ASP A 79 -5.17 -14.29 -14.77
C ASP A 79 -3.74 -13.74 -14.90
N ILE A 80 -3.21 -13.11 -13.85
CA ILE A 80 -1.85 -12.56 -13.79
C ILE A 80 -0.82 -13.64 -13.42
N GLN A 81 -1.19 -14.57 -12.54
CA GLN A 81 -0.25 -15.56 -11.97
C GLN A 81 1.02 -14.87 -11.40
N PRO A 82 0.87 -13.94 -10.44
CA PRO A 82 2.00 -13.16 -9.95
C PRO A 82 2.97 -14.02 -9.15
N HIS A 83 4.25 -13.65 -9.19
CA HIS A 83 5.28 -14.20 -8.30
C HIS A 83 5.33 -13.42 -6.98
N GLU A 84 4.97 -12.13 -7.04
CA GLU A 84 4.97 -11.23 -5.90
C GLU A 84 3.69 -10.39 -5.89
N VAL A 85 3.10 -10.22 -4.71
CA VAL A 85 1.92 -9.37 -4.51
C VAL A 85 2.20 -8.34 -3.42
N TYR A 86 2.07 -7.07 -3.76
CA TYR A 86 2.24 -5.95 -2.84
C TYR A 86 0.89 -5.32 -2.55
N ASN A 87 0.35 -5.56 -1.35
CA ASN A 87 -0.93 -5.00 -0.96
C ASN A 87 -0.76 -3.63 -0.28
N LEU A 88 -0.87 -2.57 -1.10
CA LEU A 88 -0.76 -1.17 -0.68
C LEU A 88 -2.11 -0.44 -0.71
N ALA A 89 -3.17 -1.08 -1.22
CA ALA A 89 -4.50 -0.48 -1.25
C ALA A 89 -5.07 -0.31 0.16
N ALA A 90 -5.54 0.90 0.45
CA ALA A 90 -6.16 1.22 1.73
C ALA A 90 -7.05 2.46 1.62
N GLN A 91 -8.04 2.58 2.50
CA GLN A 91 -8.56 3.87 2.94
C GLN A 91 -7.60 4.38 4.02
N SER A 92 -6.59 5.19 3.67
CA SER A 92 -5.43 5.50 4.53
C SER A 92 -5.59 6.78 5.36
N HIS A 93 -6.70 7.51 5.24
CA HIS A 93 -6.91 8.74 5.98
C HIS A 93 -7.59 8.45 7.33
N VAL A 94 -6.85 8.62 8.44
CA VAL A 94 -7.30 8.27 9.79
C VAL A 94 -8.63 8.98 10.15
N ARG A 95 -8.78 10.28 9.89
CA ARG A 95 -10.01 11.00 10.20
C ARG A 95 -11.23 10.41 9.46
N ILE A 96 -11.07 10.10 8.16
CA ILE A 96 -12.17 9.53 7.35
C ILE A 96 -12.59 8.17 7.90
N SER A 97 -11.71 7.42 8.55
CA SER A 97 -12.06 6.13 9.14
C SER A 97 -13.13 6.25 10.25
N PHE A 98 -13.21 7.38 10.94
CA PHE A 98 -14.29 7.64 11.90
C PHE A 98 -15.63 7.98 11.23
N GLU A 99 -15.57 8.55 10.03
CA GLU A 99 -16.77 8.90 9.25
C GLU A 99 -17.27 7.69 8.43
N GLN A 100 -16.35 6.80 8.02
CA GLN A 100 -16.62 5.62 7.18
C GLN A 100 -15.96 4.35 7.75
N PRO A 101 -16.31 3.92 8.98
CA PRO A 101 -15.64 2.79 9.63
C PRO A 101 -15.87 1.46 8.91
N ASN A 102 -17.07 1.21 8.38
CA ASN A 102 -17.38 -0.03 7.65
C ASN A 102 -16.54 -0.14 6.39
N TYR A 103 -16.54 0.90 5.54
CA TYR A 103 -15.72 0.91 4.32
C TYR A 103 -14.23 0.74 4.64
N THR A 104 -13.75 1.37 5.72
CA THR A 104 -12.36 1.20 6.17
C THR A 104 -12.07 -0.24 6.57
N ALA A 105 -12.97 -0.91 7.28
CA ALA A 105 -12.84 -2.31 7.66
C ALA A 105 -12.90 -3.24 6.44
N GLU A 106 -13.84 -3.02 5.53
CA GLU A 106 -13.96 -3.80 4.29
C GLU A 106 -12.67 -3.76 3.46
N VAL A 107 -12.10 -2.57 3.24
CA VAL A 107 -10.88 -2.41 2.43
C VAL A 107 -9.63 -2.87 3.17
N CYS A 108 -9.45 -2.43 4.44
CA CYS A 108 -8.15 -2.57 5.14
C CYS A 108 -8.06 -3.83 6.01
N ALA A 109 -9.18 -4.53 6.26
CA ALA A 109 -9.22 -5.78 7.01
C ALA A 109 -9.72 -6.93 6.12
N LEU A 110 -10.99 -6.94 5.73
CA LEU A 110 -11.58 -8.03 4.95
C LEU A 110 -10.96 -8.16 3.55
N GLY A 111 -10.59 -7.05 2.92
CA GLY A 111 -9.87 -7.06 1.64
C GLY A 111 -8.50 -7.75 1.73
N VAL A 112 -7.80 -7.62 2.88
CA VAL A 112 -6.55 -8.35 3.12
C VAL A 112 -6.81 -9.85 3.22
N LEU A 113 -7.85 -10.27 3.94
CA LEU A 113 -8.27 -11.67 3.99
C LEU A 113 -8.60 -12.19 2.59
N GLY A 114 -9.39 -11.43 1.80
CA GLY A 114 -9.80 -11.83 0.46
C GLY A 114 -8.63 -12.06 -0.50
N ILE A 115 -7.60 -11.21 -0.48
CA ILE A 115 -6.42 -11.39 -1.34
C ILE A 115 -5.53 -12.54 -0.86
N LEU A 116 -5.41 -12.77 0.45
CA LEU A 116 -4.69 -13.91 1.01
C LEU A 116 -5.36 -15.24 0.64
N ASP A 117 -6.70 -15.32 0.72
CA ASP A 117 -7.46 -16.49 0.27
C ASP A 117 -7.28 -16.75 -1.22
N ALA A 118 -7.33 -15.69 -2.04
CA ALA A 118 -7.11 -15.82 -3.48
C ALA A 118 -5.70 -16.36 -3.81
N ILE A 119 -4.67 -15.90 -3.09
CA ILE A 119 -3.29 -16.39 -3.23
C ILE A 119 -3.21 -17.86 -2.80
N ARG A 120 -3.75 -18.20 -1.64
CA ARG A 120 -3.71 -19.57 -1.11
C ARG A 120 -4.36 -20.57 -2.07
N GLU A 121 -5.55 -20.23 -2.59
CA GLU A 121 -6.26 -21.06 -3.55
C GLU A 121 -5.47 -21.21 -4.86
N PHE A 122 -4.91 -20.13 -5.36
CA PHE A 122 -4.07 -20.17 -6.57
C PHE A 122 -2.83 -21.05 -6.36
N GLN A 123 -2.11 -20.91 -5.24
CA GLN A 123 -0.96 -21.77 -4.92
C GLN A 123 -1.32 -23.24 -4.84
N HIS A 124 -2.47 -23.55 -4.21
CA HIS A 124 -2.97 -24.94 -4.10
C HIS A 124 -3.27 -25.55 -5.48
N GLN A 125 -3.84 -24.76 -6.39
CA GLN A 125 -4.21 -25.25 -7.73
C GLN A 125 -3.01 -25.31 -8.70
N SER A 126 -2.12 -24.35 -8.64
CA SER A 126 -1.03 -24.21 -9.63
C SER A 126 0.30 -24.82 -9.18
N GLY A 127 0.51 -24.99 -7.87
CA GLY A 127 1.80 -25.31 -7.28
C GLY A 127 2.84 -24.17 -7.34
N GLN A 128 2.47 -22.99 -7.86
CA GLN A 128 3.35 -21.83 -7.94
C GLN A 128 3.35 -21.07 -6.61
N GLU A 129 4.52 -20.86 -6.01
CA GLU A 129 4.68 -19.97 -4.85
C GLU A 129 4.41 -18.50 -5.23
N VAL A 130 3.70 -17.79 -4.35
CA VAL A 130 3.45 -16.34 -4.44
C VAL A 130 3.93 -15.68 -3.15
N ARG A 131 4.81 -14.70 -3.26
CA ARG A 131 5.29 -13.93 -2.12
C ARG A 131 4.39 -12.72 -1.90
N PHE A 132 3.91 -12.55 -0.68
CA PHE A 132 2.94 -11.53 -0.33
C PHE A 132 3.52 -10.51 0.66
N TYR A 133 3.39 -9.22 0.32
CA TYR A 133 3.71 -8.11 1.20
C TYR A 133 2.42 -7.39 1.63
N GLN A 134 2.24 -7.22 2.96
CA GLN A 134 1.16 -6.41 3.55
C GLN A 134 1.70 -5.08 4.06
N ALA A 135 1.18 -3.97 3.56
CA ALA A 135 1.39 -2.66 4.14
C ALA A 135 0.62 -2.55 5.46
N SER A 136 1.29 -2.80 6.58
CA SER A 136 0.79 -2.51 7.92
C SER A 136 1.04 -1.04 8.28
N SER A 137 0.81 -0.60 9.53
CA SER A 137 0.88 0.82 9.88
C SER A 137 1.31 1.01 11.33
N SER A 138 2.08 2.06 11.61
CA SER A 138 2.38 2.51 12.97
C SER A 138 1.13 2.93 13.76
N GLU A 139 0.00 3.23 13.09
CA GLU A 139 -1.29 3.50 13.73
C GLU A 139 -1.83 2.28 14.52
N MET A 140 -1.29 1.08 14.29
CA MET A 140 -1.58 -0.09 15.12
C MET A 140 -1.08 0.06 16.56
N PHE A 141 0.03 0.75 16.78
CA PHE A 141 0.56 1.02 18.12
C PHE A 141 -0.34 1.95 18.92
N GLY A 142 -0.96 2.96 18.26
CA GLY A 142 -1.94 3.87 18.87
C GLY A 142 -1.45 4.53 20.15
N ASN A 143 -1.97 4.08 21.31
CA ASN A 143 -1.54 4.56 22.61
C ASN A 143 -0.30 3.78 23.07
N VAL A 144 0.88 4.25 22.66
CA VAL A 144 2.16 3.58 22.89
C VAL A 144 2.54 3.53 24.37
N THR A 145 3.13 2.42 24.77
CA THR A 145 3.64 2.21 26.14
C THR A 145 5.14 2.46 26.26
N GLU A 146 5.85 2.50 25.13
CA GLU A 146 7.29 2.74 25.04
C GLU A 146 7.66 3.54 23.79
N SER A 147 8.79 4.24 23.84
CA SER A 147 9.38 4.97 22.71
C SER A 147 10.91 4.87 22.76
N PRO A 148 11.58 4.48 21.68
CA PRO A 148 11.03 4.10 20.37
C PRO A 148 10.26 2.77 20.40
N GLN A 149 9.29 2.62 19.49
CA GLN A 149 8.56 1.37 19.30
C GLN A 149 9.47 0.29 18.70
N ARG A 150 9.12 -0.98 19.00
CA ARG A 150 9.80 -2.18 18.50
C ARG A 150 8.75 -3.17 17.99
N GLU A 151 9.17 -4.24 17.37
CA GLU A 151 8.28 -5.32 16.91
C GLU A 151 7.55 -6.01 18.08
N THR A 152 8.12 -5.93 19.30
CA THR A 152 7.53 -6.48 20.54
C THR A 152 6.63 -5.49 21.27
N THR A 153 6.59 -4.21 20.85
CA THR A 153 5.73 -3.19 21.48
C THR A 153 4.26 -3.58 21.32
N PRO A 154 3.45 -3.63 22.38
CA PRO A 154 2.04 -4.00 22.30
C PRO A 154 1.24 -3.03 21.42
N PHE A 155 0.37 -3.59 20.58
CA PHE A 155 -0.56 -2.80 19.79
C PHE A 155 -1.76 -2.34 20.61
N SER A 156 -2.12 -1.06 20.50
CA SER A 156 -3.27 -0.43 21.17
C SER A 156 -3.93 0.63 20.28
N PRO A 157 -4.49 0.24 19.11
CA PRO A 157 -5.00 1.18 18.11
C PRO A 157 -6.08 2.09 18.69
N ARG A 158 -6.14 3.33 18.18
CA ARG A 158 -7.06 4.40 18.65
C ARG A 158 -7.96 4.95 17.53
N SER A 159 -7.98 4.28 16.38
CA SER A 159 -8.83 4.66 15.26
C SER A 159 -9.38 3.41 14.56
N PRO A 160 -10.55 3.49 13.89
CA PRO A 160 -11.04 2.39 13.06
C PRO A 160 -10.02 1.95 11.99
N TYR A 161 -9.23 2.88 11.46
CA TYR A 161 -8.12 2.57 10.55
C TYR A 161 -7.04 1.71 11.22
N GLY A 162 -6.58 2.12 12.42
CA GLY A 162 -5.58 1.35 13.17
C GLY A 162 -6.06 -0.06 13.52
N VAL A 163 -7.35 -0.20 13.92
CA VAL A 163 -7.97 -1.51 14.20
C VAL A 163 -8.03 -2.37 12.93
N ALA A 164 -8.44 -1.81 11.80
CA ALA A 164 -8.52 -2.54 10.54
C ALA A 164 -7.12 -2.98 10.04
N LYS A 165 -6.10 -2.11 10.20
CA LYS A 165 -4.71 -2.44 9.88
C LYS A 165 -4.15 -3.52 10.81
N LEU A 166 -4.53 -3.50 12.09
CA LEU A 166 -4.14 -4.55 13.03
C LEU A 166 -4.72 -5.91 12.66
N TYR A 167 -5.99 -5.96 12.24
CA TYR A 167 -6.56 -7.19 11.69
C TYR A 167 -5.77 -7.67 10.47
N GLY A 168 -5.52 -6.76 9.48
CA GLY A 168 -4.74 -7.09 8.28
C GLY A 168 -3.33 -7.60 8.60
N HIS A 169 -2.68 -7.04 9.61
CA HIS A 169 -1.38 -7.49 10.09
C HIS A 169 -1.45 -8.91 10.65
N TRP A 170 -2.35 -9.17 11.60
CA TRP A 170 -2.45 -10.47 12.25
C TRP A 170 -2.98 -11.58 11.34
N ILE A 171 -3.88 -11.28 10.42
CA ILE A 171 -4.32 -12.29 9.45
C ILE A 171 -3.19 -12.68 8.49
N THR A 172 -2.30 -11.73 8.14
CA THR A 172 -1.11 -12.02 7.34
C THR A 172 -0.14 -12.95 8.08
N VAL A 173 0.10 -12.68 9.38
CA VAL A 173 0.89 -13.58 10.24
C VAL A 173 0.25 -14.96 10.33
N ASN A 174 -1.07 -15.01 10.56
CA ASN A 174 -1.80 -16.28 10.65
C ASN A 174 -1.68 -17.11 9.37
N TYR A 175 -1.80 -16.49 8.19
CA TYR A 175 -1.67 -17.21 6.91
C TYR A 175 -0.25 -17.73 6.68
N ARG A 176 0.77 -16.99 7.11
CA ARG A 176 2.16 -17.48 7.10
C ARG A 176 2.34 -18.71 7.99
N GLU A 177 1.84 -18.66 9.22
CA GLU A 177 2.05 -19.70 10.21
C GLU A 177 1.15 -20.93 10.00
N SER A 178 -0.11 -20.72 9.59
CA SER A 178 -1.09 -21.79 9.45
C SER A 178 -1.06 -22.48 8.10
N TYR A 179 -0.70 -21.75 7.03
CA TYR A 179 -0.75 -22.27 5.66
C TYR A 179 0.59 -22.26 4.94
N GLY A 180 1.66 -21.79 5.60
CA GLY A 180 2.99 -21.75 5.00
C GLY A 180 3.14 -20.73 3.85
N LEU A 181 2.26 -19.71 3.78
CA LEU A 181 2.42 -18.67 2.79
C LEU A 181 3.68 -17.84 3.06
N HIS A 182 4.46 -17.54 2.02
CA HIS A 182 5.50 -16.52 2.13
C HIS A 182 4.85 -15.13 2.23
N ALA A 183 4.56 -14.70 3.45
CA ALA A 183 3.82 -13.47 3.72
C ALA A 183 4.53 -12.60 4.75
N SER A 184 4.85 -11.35 4.39
CA SER A 184 5.55 -10.39 5.23
C SER A 184 4.72 -9.14 5.44
N GLY A 185 4.75 -8.57 6.67
CA GLY A 185 4.07 -7.32 7.01
C GLY A 185 5.06 -6.23 7.38
N GLY A 186 5.10 -5.13 6.63
CA GLY A 186 5.91 -3.96 6.98
C GLY A 186 5.12 -2.98 7.84
N ILE A 187 5.62 -2.67 9.05
CA ILE A 187 5.02 -1.67 9.94
C ILE A 187 5.51 -0.28 9.50
N LEU A 188 4.71 0.36 8.65
CA LEU A 188 5.08 1.63 8.04
C LEU A 188 4.83 2.80 9.01
N PHE A 189 5.86 3.59 9.25
CA PHE A 189 5.77 4.91 9.88
C PHE A 189 5.47 5.98 8.83
N ASN A 190 5.45 7.26 9.22
CA ASN A 190 5.17 8.33 8.27
C ASN A 190 6.30 8.43 7.24
N HIS A 191 5.95 8.36 5.98
CA HIS A 191 6.90 8.51 4.88
C HIS A 191 6.30 9.36 3.77
N GLU A 192 7.12 10.22 3.24
CA GLU A 192 6.69 11.34 2.45
C GLU A 192 7.45 11.41 1.14
N SER A 193 6.91 12.18 0.20
CA SER A 193 7.55 12.46 -1.08
C SER A 193 6.84 13.60 -1.82
N PRO A 194 7.38 14.08 -2.96
CA PRO A 194 6.64 14.96 -3.87
C PRO A 194 5.30 14.38 -4.36
N ARG A 195 5.12 13.04 -4.30
CA ARG A 195 3.88 12.33 -4.68
C ARG A 195 2.89 12.17 -3.53
N ARG A 196 3.17 12.75 -2.35
CA ARG A 196 2.25 12.67 -1.19
C ARG A 196 0.89 13.30 -1.51
N GLY A 197 -0.19 12.70 -1.01
CA GLY A 197 -1.55 13.24 -1.17
C GLY A 197 -1.70 14.61 -0.48
N GLU A 198 -2.47 15.51 -1.10
CA GLU A 198 -2.60 16.91 -0.67
C GLU A 198 -3.22 17.09 0.71
N ASN A 199 -4.01 16.10 1.16
CA ASN A 199 -4.64 16.10 2.48
C ASN A 199 -3.69 15.74 3.63
N PHE A 200 -2.47 15.27 3.33
CA PHE A 200 -1.48 14.94 4.34
C PHE A 200 -0.63 16.15 4.72
N VAL A 201 -0.21 16.20 5.98
CA VAL A 201 0.36 17.40 6.60
C VAL A 201 1.56 17.98 5.85
N THR A 202 2.50 17.17 5.40
CA THR A 202 3.70 17.63 4.68
C THR A 202 3.34 18.30 3.36
N ARG A 203 2.48 17.67 2.55
CA ARG A 203 2.03 18.25 1.27
C ARG A 203 1.17 19.47 1.50
N LYS A 204 0.28 19.44 2.50
CA LYS A 204 -0.50 20.62 2.91
C LYS A 204 0.39 21.80 3.27
N VAL A 205 1.46 21.58 4.04
CA VAL A 205 2.41 22.63 4.45
C VAL A 205 3.18 23.17 3.24
N THR A 206 3.74 22.30 2.38
CA THR A 206 4.53 22.74 1.22
C THR A 206 3.69 23.54 0.21
N GLN A 207 2.45 23.09 -0.05
CA GLN A 207 1.52 23.84 -0.91
C GLN A 207 1.11 25.17 -0.31
N ALA A 208 0.79 25.22 1.00
CA ALA A 208 0.42 26.45 1.67
C ALA A 208 1.59 27.44 1.68
N ALA A 209 2.82 27.00 1.96
CA ALA A 209 4.00 27.84 1.92
C ALA A 209 4.21 28.47 0.53
N ALA A 210 4.08 27.69 -0.55
CA ALA A 210 4.16 28.17 -1.91
C ALA A 210 3.05 29.21 -2.22
N ARG A 211 1.81 28.92 -1.82
CA ARG A 211 0.65 29.82 -2.02
C ARG A 211 0.79 31.13 -1.22
N ILE A 212 1.29 31.07 0.02
CA ILE A 212 1.56 32.25 0.83
C ILE A 212 2.65 33.11 0.16
N LYS A 213 3.73 32.50 -0.32
CA LYS A 213 4.79 33.18 -1.04
C LYS A 213 4.31 33.89 -2.29
N LEU A 214 3.34 33.32 -3.00
CA LEU A 214 2.73 33.89 -4.20
C LEU A 214 1.58 34.86 -3.91
N GLY A 215 1.26 35.14 -2.65
CA GLY A 215 0.15 36.02 -2.25
C GLY A 215 -1.24 35.42 -2.46
N LEU A 216 -1.35 34.13 -2.79
CA LEU A 216 -2.61 33.44 -3.04
C LEU A 216 -3.31 32.96 -1.74
N GLN A 217 -2.61 32.98 -0.61
CA GLN A 217 -3.08 32.54 0.69
C GLN A 217 -2.37 33.34 1.78
N LYS A 218 -3.03 33.62 2.90
CA LYS A 218 -2.43 34.40 4.00
C LYS A 218 -1.93 33.53 5.15
N THR A 219 -2.63 32.43 5.45
CA THR A 219 -2.38 31.58 6.62
C THR A 219 -2.59 30.11 6.29
N ILE A 220 -2.04 29.22 7.12
CA ILE A 220 -2.34 27.80 7.12
C ILE A 220 -2.91 27.39 8.48
N ALA A 221 -4.00 26.62 8.47
CA ALA A 221 -4.55 26.00 9.68
C ALA A 221 -3.95 24.59 9.83
N LEU A 222 -3.26 24.36 10.94
CA LEU A 222 -2.70 23.06 11.34
C LEU A 222 -3.40 22.60 12.64
N GLY A 223 -3.37 21.29 12.88
CA GLY A 223 -3.86 20.69 14.13
C GLY A 223 -2.86 20.85 15.28
N ASN A 224 -2.57 19.73 15.98
CA ASN A 224 -1.62 19.74 17.08
C ASN A 224 -0.17 19.97 16.57
N LEU A 225 0.40 21.12 16.94
CA LEU A 225 1.76 21.49 16.55
C LEU A 225 2.85 20.75 17.34
N GLU A 226 2.52 20.21 18.52
CA GLU A 226 3.45 19.46 19.38
C GLU A 226 3.53 17.96 18.99
N ALA A 227 2.78 17.53 17.99
CA ALA A 227 2.78 16.14 17.55
C ALA A 227 4.14 15.77 16.94
N ARG A 228 4.76 14.73 17.48
CA ARG A 228 6.01 14.16 16.96
C ARG A 228 5.70 12.98 16.05
N ARG A 229 6.48 12.82 14.99
CA ARG A 229 6.37 11.71 14.03
C ARG A 229 7.75 11.27 13.59
N ASP A 230 7.88 9.99 13.25
CA ASP A 230 9.02 9.48 12.51
C ASP A 230 8.76 9.72 11.02
N TRP A 231 9.71 10.33 10.33
CA TRP A 231 9.58 10.73 8.93
C TRP A 231 10.62 10.03 8.07
N GLY A 232 10.16 9.33 7.06
CA GLY A 232 11.01 8.70 6.06
C GLY A 232 10.71 9.18 4.64
N PHE A 233 11.49 8.71 3.68
CA PHE A 233 11.27 8.92 2.26
C PHE A 233 10.61 7.69 1.61
N ALA A 234 9.52 7.89 0.87
CA ALA A 234 8.75 6.80 0.27
C ALA A 234 9.59 5.89 -0.66
N GLY A 235 10.59 6.45 -1.35
CA GLY A 235 11.50 5.65 -2.19
C GLY A 235 12.34 4.64 -1.42
N ASP A 236 12.71 4.93 -0.17
CA ASP A 236 13.45 3.98 0.67
C ASP A 236 12.52 2.89 1.21
N TYR A 237 11.27 3.26 1.54
CA TYR A 237 10.26 2.31 2.00
C TYR A 237 9.93 1.26 0.93
N VAL A 238 9.76 1.65 -0.33
CA VAL A 238 9.47 0.67 -1.39
C VAL A 238 10.64 -0.28 -1.67
N ARG A 239 11.87 0.18 -1.49
CA ARG A 239 13.06 -0.69 -1.55
C ARG A 239 13.05 -1.72 -0.41
N ALA A 240 12.68 -1.29 0.80
CA ALA A 240 12.53 -2.18 1.95
C ALA A 240 11.40 -3.21 1.70
N MET A 241 10.24 -2.80 1.19
CA MET A 241 9.13 -3.70 0.81
C MET A 241 9.60 -4.81 -0.13
N TRP A 242 10.32 -4.44 -1.19
CA TRP A 242 10.88 -5.41 -2.12
C TRP A 242 11.90 -6.31 -1.45
N SER A 243 12.84 -5.75 -0.67
CA SER A 243 13.88 -6.52 0.01
C SER A 243 13.30 -7.56 0.98
N MET A 244 12.19 -7.25 1.67
CA MET A 244 11.50 -8.19 2.57
C MET A 244 11.00 -9.43 1.81
N LEU A 245 10.51 -9.27 0.58
CA LEU A 245 10.04 -10.40 -0.24
C LEU A 245 11.19 -11.18 -0.91
N GLN A 246 12.43 -10.72 -0.83
CA GLN A 246 13.59 -11.45 -1.37
C GLN A 246 14.24 -12.37 -0.32
N GLN A 247 13.83 -12.26 0.95
CA GLN A 247 14.31 -13.14 2.04
C GLN A 247 13.62 -14.52 1.98
N GLU A 248 14.20 -15.50 2.68
CA GLU A 248 13.62 -16.83 2.85
C GLU A 248 12.52 -16.82 3.93
#